data_ddfde70266456d55cbcbd32816f670b8
#
_entry.id   ddfde70266456d55cbcbd32816f670b8
#
_cell.length_a   1.000
_cell.length_b   1.000
_cell.length_c   1.000
_cell.angle_alpha   90.00
_cell.angle_beta   90.00
_cell.angle_gamma   90.00
#
_symmetry.space_group_name_H-M   'P 1'
#
loop_
_entity.id
_entity.type
_entity.pdbx_description
1 polymer ?
#
loop_
_entity_poly.entity_id
_entity_poly.type
_entity_poly.pdbx_seq_one_letter_code
_entity_poly.pdbx_strand_id
1 'polypeptide(L)'
;RQMCIRDRKLLDLLSEFPPRHFFCVSTDKAANPVNIMGASKRIMEDMIMAYSSKFKVTTARFANVAFSNGSLLAGFIDRIMKKQPLAAPNDVKRYFVSPEESGQICMLACVLGNNGEIFFPKLGEEKMITFSSICDRFLRTLGYEKKECATDEEARRYAAEMPDDSKIYPVVYFESDTTGEKGYEEFYVPGEKLNLERFSSLGVIEDASKRPLSELDSFFDELESLFALPDCHKSDIVTALKRFLPNFEHVEKGKNLDQKM
;
A
#
# COMPACT_ATOMS: atom_id res chain seq x y z
N ARG A 1 10.01 11.24 5.61
CA ARG A 1 10.45 12.64 5.62
C ARG A 1 10.52 13.24 4.20
N GLN A 2 11.32 12.70 3.29
CA GLN A 2 11.51 13.32 1.95
C GLN A 2 10.22 13.39 1.11
N MET A 3 9.35 12.42 1.17
CA MET A 3 8.06 12.43 0.44
C MET A 3 7.17 13.59 0.89
N CYS A 4 6.85 13.68 2.17
CA CYS A 4 5.96 14.73 2.68
C CYS A 4 6.50 16.15 2.43
N ILE A 5 7.83 16.36 2.52
CA ILE A 5 8.45 17.67 2.24
C ILE A 5 8.30 18.04 0.75
N ARG A 6 8.51 17.09 -0.17
CA ARG A 6 8.35 17.34 -1.61
C ARG A 6 6.90 17.61 -1.98
N ASP A 7 6.00 16.81 -1.45
CA ASP A 7 4.56 16.95 -1.70
C ASP A 7 4.07 18.29 -1.17
N ARG A 8 4.50 18.71 0.03
CA ARG A 8 4.17 20.02 0.58
C ARG A 8 4.65 21.16 -0.30
N LYS A 9 5.92 21.17 -0.70
CA LYS A 9 6.49 22.19 -1.59
C LYS A 9 5.77 22.26 -2.92
N LEU A 10 5.39 21.11 -3.48
CA LEU A 10 4.60 21.06 -4.71
C LEU A 10 3.22 21.70 -4.51
N LEU A 11 2.51 21.34 -3.45
CA LEU A 11 1.17 21.86 -3.17
C LEU A 11 1.19 23.36 -2.87
N ASP A 12 2.22 23.87 -2.18
CA ASP A 12 2.41 25.31 -1.95
C ASP A 12 2.61 26.04 -3.28
N LEU A 13 3.49 25.53 -4.16
CA LEU A 13 3.70 26.09 -5.48
C LEU A 13 2.41 26.06 -6.35
N LEU A 14 1.67 24.95 -6.30
CA LEU A 14 0.38 24.84 -6.98
C LEU A 14 -0.69 25.78 -6.38
N SER A 15 -0.52 26.27 -5.16
CA SER A 15 -1.40 27.28 -4.59
C SER A 15 -1.16 28.67 -5.17
N GLU A 16 0.07 28.95 -5.59
CA GLU A 16 0.43 30.19 -6.32
C GLU A 16 0.00 30.12 -7.79
N PHE A 17 0.07 28.91 -8.37
CA PHE A 17 -0.30 28.64 -9.76
C PHE A 17 -1.33 27.51 -9.82
N PRO A 18 -2.60 27.76 -9.43
CA PRO A 18 -3.57 26.71 -9.23
C PRO A 18 -3.93 25.98 -10.53
N PRO A 19 -3.81 24.65 -10.56
CA PRO A 19 -4.23 23.86 -11.69
C PRO A 19 -5.77 23.79 -11.76
N ARG A 20 -6.30 23.46 -12.91
CA ARG A 20 -7.75 23.17 -13.03
C ARG A 20 -8.17 21.98 -12.19
N HIS A 21 -7.29 21.01 -11.99
CA HIS A 21 -7.48 19.83 -11.18
C HIS A 21 -6.12 19.21 -10.84
N PHE A 22 -5.95 18.83 -9.58
CA PHE A 22 -4.82 18.06 -9.09
C PHE A 22 -5.29 16.67 -8.69
N PHE A 23 -4.71 15.65 -9.29
CA PHE A 23 -4.94 14.26 -8.91
C PHE A 23 -3.67 13.69 -8.30
N CYS A 24 -3.80 12.94 -7.21
CA CYS A 24 -2.70 12.22 -6.56
C CYS A 24 -3.11 10.78 -6.26
N VAL A 25 -2.16 9.87 -6.33
CA VAL A 25 -2.38 8.45 -5.99
C VAL A 25 -2.25 8.25 -4.49
N SER A 26 -3.25 7.63 -3.87
CA SER A 26 -3.23 7.11 -2.50
C SER A 26 -3.23 5.57 -2.49
N THR A 27 -3.47 4.96 -1.35
CA THR A 27 -3.42 3.52 -1.14
C THR A 27 -4.45 3.09 -0.10
N ASP A 28 -4.90 1.85 -0.18
CA ASP A 28 -5.69 1.15 0.84
C ASP A 28 -5.09 1.28 2.26
N LYS A 29 -3.76 1.31 2.35
CA LYS A 29 -3.03 1.44 3.64
C LYS A 29 -3.22 2.78 4.34
N ALA A 30 -3.73 3.80 3.64
CA ALA A 30 -4.08 5.10 4.22
C ALA A 30 -5.42 5.08 4.95
N ALA A 31 -6.33 4.15 4.64
CA ALA A 31 -7.66 4.08 5.25
C ALA A 31 -7.56 3.82 6.77
N ASN A 32 -6.86 2.78 7.15
CA ASN A 32 -6.71 2.38 8.56
C ASN A 32 -5.25 1.93 8.82
N PRO A 33 -4.31 2.88 9.03
CA PRO A 33 -2.90 2.58 9.11
C PRO A 33 -2.53 1.81 10.39
N VAL A 34 -1.68 0.76 10.23
CA VAL A 34 -1.15 -0.06 11.35
C VAL A 34 0.39 -0.05 11.39
N ASN A 35 1.02 0.63 10.46
CA ASN A 35 2.47 0.81 10.43
C ASN A 35 2.85 2.24 9.99
N ILE A 36 4.11 2.61 10.20
CA ILE A 36 4.61 3.96 9.90
C ILE A 36 4.42 4.32 8.42
N MET A 37 4.57 3.36 7.49
CA MET A 37 4.35 3.59 6.07
C MET A 37 2.88 3.94 5.78
N GLY A 38 1.93 3.17 6.31
CA GLY A 38 0.50 3.47 6.21
C GLY A 38 0.14 4.82 6.83
N ALA A 39 0.68 5.13 8.03
CA ALA A 39 0.49 6.42 8.68
C ALA A 39 1.01 7.58 7.82
N SER A 40 2.19 7.45 7.21
CA SER A 40 2.73 8.48 6.31
C SER A 40 1.86 8.70 5.07
N LYS A 41 1.23 7.65 4.55
CA LYS A 41 0.28 7.73 3.43
C LYS A 41 -1.03 8.40 3.84
N ARG A 42 -1.52 8.14 5.04
CA ARG A 42 -2.68 8.84 5.59
C ARG A 42 -2.41 10.35 5.76
N ILE A 43 -1.26 10.70 6.32
CA ILE A 43 -0.88 12.12 6.47
C ILE A 43 -0.73 12.80 5.11
N MET A 44 -0.17 12.13 4.11
CA MET A 44 -0.11 12.63 2.74
C MET A 44 -1.52 12.88 2.18
N GLU A 45 -2.46 11.96 2.39
CA GLU A 45 -3.85 12.11 1.96
C GLU A 45 -4.54 13.28 2.67
N ASP A 46 -4.39 13.40 4.00
CA ASP A 46 -4.91 14.53 4.79
C ASP A 46 -4.33 15.87 4.29
N MET A 47 -3.03 15.90 3.96
CA MET A 47 -2.37 17.09 3.39
C MET A 47 -2.96 17.47 2.03
N ILE A 48 -3.11 16.51 1.12
CA ILE A 48 -3.70 16.75 -0.21
C ILE A 48 -5.13 17.28 -0.07
N MET A 49 -5.93 16.67 0.81
CA MET A 49 -7.31 17.09 1.04
C MET A 49 -7.41 18.49 1.68
N ALA A 50 -6.45 18.90 2.51
CA ALA A 50 -6.40 20.24 3.07
C ALA A 50 -6.30 21.33 1.98
N TYR A 51 -5.61 21.03 0.86
CA TYR A 51 -5.50 21.96 -0.28
C TYR A 51 -6.75 22.02 -1.16
N SER A 52 -7.76 21.20 -0.91
CA SER A 52 -9.02 21.24 -1.66
C SER A 52 -9.78 22.57 -1.53
N SER A 53 -9.43 23.40 -0.53
CA SER A 53 -9.92 24.76 -0.40
C SER A 53 -9.28 25.76 -1.35
N LYS A 54 -8.13 25.43 -1.93
CA LYS A 54 -7.34 26.32 -2.82
C LYS A 54 -7.54 25.98 -4.29
N PHE A 55 -7.62 24.69 -4.61
CA PHE A 55 -7.87 24.19 -5.97
C PHE A 55 -8.54 22.81 -5.90
N LYS A 56 -9.10 22.37 -7.03
CA LYS A 56 -9.77 21.06 -7.09
C LYS A 56 -8.75 19.93 -6.93
N VAL A 57 -9.02 19.03 -5.97
CA VAL A 57 -8.21 17.84 -5.73
C VAL A 57 -9.06 16.58 -5.69
N THR A 58 -8.52 15.49 -6.20
CA THR A 58 -9.04 14.13 -6.02
C THR A 58 -7.91 13.16 -5.79
N THR A 59 -8.21 12.03 -5.19
CA THR A 59 -7.24 10.93 -5.04
C THR A 59 -7.93 9.59 -5.24
N ALA A 60 -7.13 8.53 -5.33
CA ALA A 60 -7.65 7.16 -5.38
C ALA A 60 -6.83 6.25 -4.47
N ARG A 61 -7.54 5.47 -3.64
CA ARG A 61 -6.95 4.41 -2.80
C ARG A 61 -6.92 3.13 -3.62
N PHE A 62 -5.73 2.68 -3.99
CA PHE A 62 -5.55 1.46 -4.77
C PHE A 62 -5.41 0.23 -3.90
N ALA A 63 -5.88 -0.90 -4.44
CA ALA A 63 -5.42 -2.23 -4.07
C ALA A 63 -3.97 -2.47 -4.53
N ASN A 64 -3.43 -3.66 -4.28
CA ASN A 64 -2.12 -4.01 -4.79
C ASN A 64 -2.16 -4.09 -6.33
N VAL A 65 -1.28 -3.34 -6.99
CA VAL A 65 -1.14 -3.43 -8.45
C VAL A 65 -0.28 -4.65 -8.77
N ALA A 66 -0.86 -5.63 -9.46
CA ALA A 66 -0.19 -6.87 -9.81
C ALA A 66 1.06 -6.60 -10.67
N PHE A 67 2.16 -7.29 -10.36
CA PHE A 67 3.45 -7.18 -11.06
C PHE A 67 4.07 -5.78 -11.10
N SER A 68 3.61 -4.87 -10.24
CA SER A 68 4.28 -3.58 -10.08
C SER A 68 5.70 -3.76 -9.55
N ASN A 69 6.58 -2.80 -9.88
CA ASN A 69 7.98 -2.85 -9.44
C ASN A 69 8.08 -2.92 -7.91
N GLY A 70 8.89 -3.87 -7.40
CA GLY A 70 9.02 -4.14 -5.97
C GLY A 70 7.85 -4.92 -5.36
N SER A 71 6.87 -5.39 -6.15
CA SER A 71 5.83 -6.28 -5.65
C SER A 71 6.32 -7.72 -5.47
N LEU A 72 5.65 -8.47 -4.56
CA LEU A 72 5.95 -9.90 -4.38
C LEU A 72 5.82 -10.69 -5.69
N LEU A 73 4.83 -10.36 -6.53
CA LEU A 73 4.62 -11.04 -7.81
C LEU A 73 5.74 -10.76 -8.82
N ALA A 74 6.27 -9.54 -8.87
CA ALA A 74 7.47 -9.25 -9.64
C ALA A 74 8.69 -10.04 -9.11
N GLY A 75 8.79 -10.16 -7.77
CA GLY A 75 9.80 -10.97 -7.12
C GLY A 75 9.70 -12.46 -7.49
N PHE A 76 8.52 -13.01 -7.74
CA PHE A 76 8.38 -14.39 -8.22
C PHE A 76 9.04 -14.57 -9.60
N ILE A 77 8.85 -13.62 -10.51
CA ILE A 77 9.50 -13.65 -11.83
C ILE A 77 11.03 -13.64 -11.67
N ASP A 78 11.55 -12.71 -10.89
CA ASP A 78 12.99 -12.61 -10.63
C ASP A 78 13.57 -13.88 -10.01
N ARG A 79 12.87 -14.49 -9.07
CA ARG A 79 13.30 -15.73 -8.41
C ARG A 79 13.32 -16.90 -9.39
N ILE A 80 12.31 -17.06 -10.24
CA ILE A 80 12.30 -18.10 -11.28
C ILE A 80 13.45 -17.90 -12.26
N MET A 81 13.68 -16.67 -12.73
CA MET A 81 14.80 -16.37 -13.62
C MET A 81 16.17 -16.71 -13.01
N LYS A 82 16.28 -16.59 -11.69
CA LYS A 82 17.50 -16.91 -10.92
C LYS A 82 17.53 -18.34 -10.38
N LYS A 83 16.56 -19.18 -10.73
CA LYS A 83 16.38 -20.55 -10.18
C LYS A 83 16.36 -20.57 -8.65
N GLN A 84 15.73 -19.59 -8.03
CA GLN A 84 15.56 -19.50 -6.59
C GLN A 84 14.16 -19.97 -6.18
N PRO A 85 14.00 -20.63 -5.01
CA PRO A 85 12.68 -21.08 -4.56
C PRO A 85 11.72 -19.89 -4.36
N LEU A 86 10.43 -20.12 -4.58
CA LEU A 86 9.41 -19.14 -4.26
C LEU A 86 9.05 -19.21 -2.77
N ALA A 87 8.78 -18.06 -2.17
CA ALA A 87 8.33 -17.95 -0.78
C ALA A 87 7.12 -17.00 -0.71
N ALA A 88 6.06 -17.42 -0.03
CA ALA A 88 4.85 -16.62 0.08
C ALA A 88 4.13 -16.83 1.42
N PRO A 89 3.56 -15.76 2.03
CA PRO A 89 2.69 -15.90 3.19
C PRO A 89 1.36 -16.56 2.79
N ASN A 90 0.84 -17.42 3.68
CA ASN A 90 -0.39 -18.16 3.47
C ASN A 90 -1.59 -17.61 4.26
N ASP A 91 -1.36 -16.71 5.20
CA ASP A 91 -2.33 -16.08 6.11
C ASP A 91 -2.74 -14.67 5.69
N VAL A 92 -2.03 -14.07 4.74
CA VAL A 92 -2.26 -12.70 4.28
C VAL A 92 -3.08 -12.70 3.00
N LYS A 93 -4.22 -12.01 3.02
CA LYS A 93 -5.12 -11.83 1.87
C LYS A 93 -5.03 -10.41 1.34
N ARG A 94 -5.07 -10.26 0.01
CA ARG A 94 -5.04 -8.95 -0.65
C ARG A 94 -5.98 -8.92 -1.84
N TYR A 95 -6.44 -7.69 -2.13
CA TYR A 95 -7.02 -7.36 -3.42
C TYR A 95 -5.91 -7.04 -4.42
N PHE A 96 -6.15 -7.40 -5.67
CA PHE A 96 -5.26 -7.06 -6.77
C PHE A 96 -6.05 -6.39 -7.90
N VAL A 97 -5.40 -5.40 -8.50
CA VAL A 97 -5.84 -4.77 -9.74
C VAL A 97 -4.71 -4.89 -10.77
N SER A 98 -5.07 -4.93 -12.04
CA SER A 98 -4.07 -4.88 -13.10
C SER A 98 -3.49 -3.46 -13.24
N PRO A 99 -2.32 -3.29 -13.89
CA PRO A 99 -1.80 -1.96 -14.24
C PRO A 99 -2.78 -1.13 -15.07
N GLU A 100 -3.54 -1.77 -15.97
CA GLU A 100 -4.56 -1.12 -16.79
C GLU A 100 -5.73 -0.63 -15.97
N GLU A 101 -6.29 -1.47 -15.10
CA GLU A 101 -7.36 -1.08 -14.17
C GLU A 101 -6.92 0.08 -13.27
N SER A 102 -5.68 0.04 -12.75
CA SER A 102 -5.15 1.13 -11.93
C SER A 102 -5.07 2.43 -12.70
N GLY A 103 -4.62 2.39 -13.97
CA GLY A 103 -4.60 3.55 -14.87
C GLY A 103 -6.00 4.09 -15.17
N GLN A 104 -6.98 3.21 -15.41
CA GLN A 104 -8.37 3.59 -15.62
C GLN A 104 -8.98 4.27 -14.38
N ILE A 105 -8.70 3.77 -13.18
CA ILE A 105 -9.14 4.42 -11.93
C ILE A 105 -8.55 5.83 -11.80
N CYS A 106 -7.25 6.01 -12.09
CA CYS A 106 -6.61 7.32 -12.10
C CYS A 106 -7.31 8.28 -13.05
N MET A 107 -7.55 7.85 -14.27
CA MET A 107 -8.20 8.68 -15.29
C MET A 107 -9.63 9.05 -14.88
N LEU A 108 -10.42 8.11 -14.39
CA LEU A 108 -11.79 8.36 -13.94
C LEU A 108 -11.82 9.32 -12.76
N ALA A 109 -10.95 9.14 -11.76
CA ALA A 109 -10.85 10.05 -10.62
C ALA A 109 -10.41 11.44 -11.02
N CYS A 110 -9.50 11.56 -12.00
CA CYS A 110 -9.04 12.84 -12.53
C CYS A 110 -10.10 13.57 -13.38
N VAL A 111 -10.83 12.85 -14.24
CA VAL A 111 -11.77 13.47 -15.20
C VAL A 111 -13.15 13.69 -14.57
N LEU A 112 -13.66 12.71 -13.83
CA LEU A 112 -15.04 12.68 -13.34
C LEU A 112 -15.17 13.00 -11.84
N GLY A 113 -14.05 13.06 -11.10
CA GLY A 113 -14.08 13.34 -9.68
C GLY A 113 -14.50 14.77 -9.35
N ASN A 114 -15.26 14.96 -8.27
CA ASN A 114 -15.52 16.26 -7.67
C ASN A 114 -14.43 16.60 -6.65
N ASN A 115 -14.38 17.87 -6.26
CA ASN A 115 -13.38 18.34 -5.31
C ASN A 115 -13.49 17.65 -3.94
N GLY A 116 -12.38 17.10 -3.45
CA GLY A 116 -12.33 16.43 -2.15
C GLY A 116 -12.82 14.97 -2.18
N GLU A 117 -12.96 14.37 -3.36
CA GLU A 117 -13.36 12.96 -3.48
C GLU A 117 -12.16 12.01 -3.50
N ILE A 118 -12.36 10.82 -2.88
CA ILE A 118 -11.42 9.71 -2.89
C ILE A 118 -12.10 8.52 -3.57
N PHE A 119 -11.49 8.05 -4.65
CA PHE A 119 -11.96 6.89 -5.41
C PHE A 119 -11.33 5.60 -4.88
N PHE A 120 -12.05 4.51 -4.97
CA PHE A 120 -11.54 3.18 -4.64
C PHE A 120 -12.25 2.08 -5.46
N PRO A 121 -11.61 0.94 -5.75
CA PRO A 121 -12.25 -0.16 -6.46
C PRO A 121 -13.28 -0.85 -5.55
N LYS A 122 -14.48 -1.12 -6.08
CA LYS A 122 -15.51 -1.94 -5.40
C LYS A 122 -15.16 -3.42 -5.54
N LEU A 123 -14.37 -3.91 -4.61
CA LEU A 123 -13.97 -5.31 -4.56
C LEU A 123 -14.61 -5.97 -3.32
N GLY A 124 -15.45 -6.97 -3.54
CA GLY A 124 -16.03 -7.78 -2.47
C GLY A 124 -14.99 -8.71 -1.84
N GLU A 125 -15.22 -9.13 -0.60
CA GLU A 125 -14.29 -9.99 0.15
C GLU A 125 -13.94 -11.31 -0.58
N GLU A 126 -14.85 -11.80 -1.42
CA GLU A 126 -14.66 -12.99 -2.24
C GLU A 126 -13.53 -12.84 -3.30
N LYS A 127 -13.14 -11.61 -3.60
CA LYS A 127 -12.03 -11.31 -4.52
C LYS A 127 -10.66 -11.22 -3.84
N MET A 128 -10.64 -11.33 -2.52
CA MET A 128 -9.37 -11.39 -1.79
C MET A 128 -8.70 -12.75 -2.00
N ILE A 129 -7.43 -12.73 -2.35
CA ILE A 129 -6.61 -13.94 -2.57
C ILE A 129 -5.38 -13.91 -1.67
N THR A 130 -4.96 -15.09 -1.20
CA THR A 130 -3.70 -15.24 -0.47
C THR A 130 -2.52 -15.22 -1.44
N PHE A 131 -1.37 -14.78 -0.97
CA PHE A 131 -0.15 -14.81 -1.78
C PHE A 131 0.27 -16.24 -2.14
N SER A 132 0.04 -17.21 -1.26
CA SER A 132 0.26 -18.63 -1.56
C SER A 132 -0.61 -19.13 -2.71
N SER A 133 -1.92 -18.75 -2.75
CA SER A 133 -2.80 -19.10 -3.86
C SER A 133 -2.36 -18.48 -5.19
N ILE A 134 -1.81 -17.26 -5.15
CA ILE A 134 -1.26 -16.61 -6.34
C ILE A 134 0.01 -17.34 -6.79
N CYS A 135 0.89 -17.70 -5.86
CA CYS A 135 2.08 -18.48 -6.15
C CYS A 135 1.73 -19.80 -6.88
N ASP A 136 0.72 -20.53 -6.38
CA ASP A 136 0.22 -21.76 -7.01
C ASP A 136 -0.30 -21.54 -8.44
N ARG A 137 -1.06 -20.46 -8.65
CA ARG A 137 -1.59 -20.11 -9.98
C ARG A 137 -0.46 -19.71 -10.93
N PHE A 138 0.50 -18.93 -10.43
CA PHE A 138 1.65 -18.47 -11.18
C PHE A 138 2.49 -19.65 -11.68
N LEU A 139 2.85 -20.60 -10.81
CA LEU A 139 3.59 -21.80 -11.19
C LEU A 139 2.82 -22.64 -12.21
N ARG A 140 1.52 -22.87 -12.01
CA ARG A 140 0.70 -23.60 -12.97
C ARG A 140 0.65 -22.92 -14.34
N THR A 141 0.58 -21.60 -14.39
CA THR A 141 0.57 -20.84 -15.65
C THR A 141 1.89 -21.00 -16.41
N LEU A 142 3.01 -21.18 -15.69
CA LEU A 142 4.32 -21.45 -16.26
C LEU A 142 4.56 -22.95 -16.57
N GLY A 143 3.60 -23.82 -16.28
CA GLY A 143 3.69 -25.25 -16.52
C GLY A 143 4.47 -26.02 -15.45
N TYR A 144 4.60 -25.45 -14.26
CA TYR A 144 5.23 -26.11 -13.10
C TYR A 144 4.20 -26.69 -12.14
N GLU A 145 4.54 -27.85 -11.58
CA GLU A 145 3.95 -28.36 -10.35
C GLU A 145 4.75 -27.87 -9.15
N LYS A 146 4.08 -27.54 -8.07
CA LYS A 146 4.78 -27.10 -6.85
C LYS A 146 5.34 -28.28 -6.07
N LYS A 147 6.52 -28.12 -5.49
CA LYS A 147 7.03 -28.90 -4.37
C LYS A 147 7.07 -28.01 -3.15
N GLU A 148 6.14 -28.21 -2.23
CA GLU A 148 6.13 -27.51 -0.95
C GLU A 148 7.24 -28.08 -0.05
N CYS A 149 8.12 -27.19 0.41
CA CYS A 149 9.24 -27.49 1.29
C CYS A 149 8.93 -26.94 2.69
N ALA A 150 9.37 -27.67 3.71
CA ALA A 150 9.12 -27.28 5.10
C ALA A 150 10.00 -26.11 5.56
N THR A 151 11.20 -25.94 4.96
CA THR A 151 12.14 -24.87 5.31
C THR A 151 12.76 -24.22 4.08
N ASP A 152 13.29 -23.00 4.28
CA ASP A 152 14.02 -22.27 3.24
C ASP A 152 15.29 -23.04 2.80
N GLU A 153 15.97 -23.71 3.72
CA GLU A 153 17.17 -24.49 3.44
C GLU A 153 16.85 -25.70 2.55
N GLU A 154 15.75 -26.41 2.83
CA GLU A 154 15.28 -27.51 2.01
C GLU A 154 14.96 -27.02 0.59
N ALA A 155 14.22 -25.91 0.48
CA ALA A 155 13.82 -25.34 -0.80
C ALA A 155 15.03 -24.89 -1.62
N ARG A 156 16.02 -24.24 -1.01
CA ARG A 156 17.26 -23.81 -1.67
C ARG A 156 18.09 -24.98 -2.14
N ARG A 157 18.23 -26.03 -1.34
CA ARG A 157 18.93 -27.26 -1.74
C ARG A 157 18.24 -27.89 -2.93
N TYR A 158 16.93 -28.05 -2.89
CA TYR A 158 16.17 -28.59 -4.00
C TYR A 158 16.33 -27.75 -5.28
N ALA A 159 16.25 -26.43 -5.17
CA ALA A 159 16.43 -25.53 -6.30
C ALA A 159 17.82 -25.64 -6.93
N ALA A 160 18.87 -25.83 -6.11
CA ALA A 160 20.25 -26.00 -6.58
C ALA A 160 20.47 -27.31 -7.32
N GLU A 161 19.77 -28.38 -6.94
CA GLU A 161 19.87 -29.72 -7.51
C GLU A 161 18.86 -29.97 -8.65
N MET A 162 17.92 -29.02 -8.88
CA MET A 162 16.82 -29.15 -9.82
C MET A 162 17.33 -29.15 -11.27
N PRO A 163 16.99 -30.19 -12.10
CA PRO A 163 17.30 -30.21 -13.53
C PRO A 163 16.67 -29.01 -14.26
N ASP A 164 17.31 -28.61 -15.37
CA ASP A 164 16.85 -27.47 -16.20
C ASP A 164 15.48 -27.71 -16.84
N ASP A 165 15.15 -28.95 -17.13
CA ASP A 165 13.87 -29.40 -17.72
C ASP A 165 12.84 -29.82 -16.69
N SER A 166 13.11 -29.59 -15.38
CA SER A 166 12.20 -29.93 -14.30
C SER A 166 10.82 -29.25 -14.48
N LYS A 167 9.78 -30.02 -14.26
CA LYS A 167 8.41 -29.52 -14.17
C LYS A 167 7.94 -29.30 -12.73
N ILE A 168 8.81 -29.52 -11.76
CA ILE A 168 8.53 -29.37 -10.34
C ILE A 168 9.37 -28.20 -9.82
N TYR A 169 8.71 -27.25 -9.11
CA TYR A 169 9.36 -26.05 -8.60
C TYR A 169 9.20 -25.91 -7.07
N PRO A 170 10.30 -25.63 -6.32
CA PRO A 170 10.25 -25.56 -4.86
C PRO A 170 9.57 -24.28 -4.37
N VAL A 171 8.68 -24.42 -3.37
CA VAL A 171 8.00 -23.32 -2.71
C VAL A 171 8.06 -23.48 -1.19
N VAL A 172 8.06 -22.36 -0.47
CA VAL A 172 7.92 -22.30 0.98
C VAL A 172 6.74 -21.40 1.33
N TYR A 173 5.82 -21.91 2.13
CA TYR A 173 4.73 -21.12 2.69
C TYR A 173 4.98 -20.89 4.17
N PHE A 174 4.67 -19.68 4.63
CA PHE A 174 4.90 -19.27 6.01
C PHE A 174 3.77 -18.36 6.49
N GLU A 175 3.58 -18.28 7.80
CA GLU A 175 2.73 -17.26 8.42
C GLU A 175 3.49 -15.94 8.52
N SER A 176 2.81 -14.82 8.24
CA SER A 176 3.45 -13.52 8.32
C SER A 176 3.74 -13.12 9.78
N ASP A 177 5.01 -12.86 10.05
CA ASP A 177 5.49 -12.34 11.33
C ASP A 177 5.99 -10.88 11.21
N THR A 178 5.62 -10.20 10.12
CA THR A 178 6.05 -8.83 9.82
C THR A 178 5.32 -7.82 10.70
N THR A 179 6.06 -6.83 11.19
CA THR A 179 5.51 -5.72 11.97
C THR A 179 4.47 -4.94 11.18
N GLY A 180 3.26 -4.78 11.75
CA GLY A 180 2.20 -3.97 11.16
C GLY A 180 1.65 -4.51 9.84
N GLU A 181 1.72 -5.82 9.60
CA GLU A 181 1.01 -6.46 8.50
C GLU A 181 -0.41 -6.83 8.94
N LYS A 182 -1.41 -6.39 8.16
CA LYS A 182 -2.81 -6.78 8.34
C LYS A 182 -3.11 -8.08 7.62
N GLY A 183 -4.06 -8.87 8.14
CA GLY A 183 -4.61 -10.02 7.43
C GLY A 183 -5.27 -9.61 6.11
N TYR A 184 -5.93 -8.45 6.08
CA TYR A 184 -6.56 -7.86 4.89
C TYR A 184 -6.50 -6.32 4.94
N GLU A 185 -6.67 -5.66 3.81
CA GLU A 185 -6.69 -4.20 3.69
C GLU A 185 -8.11 -3.70 3.41
N GLU A 186 -8.38 -2.46 3.82
CA GLU A 186 -9.66 -1.79 3.69
C GLU A 186 -9.51 -0.54 2.83
N PHE A 187 -10.53 -0.20 2.05
CA PHE A 187 -10.51 1.02 1.23
C PHE A 187 -11.11 2.23 1.93
N TYR A 188 -11.89 2.03 2.95
CA TYR A 188 -12.59 3.09 3.70
C TYR A 188 -12.75 2.68 5.17
N VAL A 189 -13.06 3.66 6.01
CA VAL A 189 -13.29 3.46 7.43
C VAL A 189 -14.71 3.88 7.82
N PRO A 190 -15.25 3.38 8.95
CA PRO A 190 -16.53 3.82 9.47
C PRO A 190 -16.58 5.34 9.62
N GLY A 191 -17.68 5.96 9.18
CA GLY A 191 -17.90 7.40 9.23
C GLY A 191 -17.51 8.17 7.97
N GLU A 192 -16.79 7.57 7.01
CA GLU A 192 -16.60 8.15 5.68
C GLU A 192 -17.92 8.07 4.89
N LYS A 193 -18.26 9.16 4.18
CA LYS A 193 -19.49 9.24 3.38
C LYS A 193 -19.29 8.56 2.04
N LEU A 194 -19.87 7.38 1.89
CA LEU A 194 -19.69 6.54 0.70
C LEU A 194 -20.78 6.78 -0.34
N ASN A 195 -20.40 6.89 -1.59
CA ASN A 195 -21.27 6.78 -2.75
C ASN A 195 -20.88 5.53 -3.55
N LEU A 196 -21.71 4.50 -3.46
CA LEU A 196 -21.50 3.22 -4.14
C LEU A 196 -22.36 3.09 -5.41
N GLU A 197 -23.24 4.06 -5.69
CA GLU A 197 -24.20 4.00 -6.80
C GLU A 197 -23.69 4.70 -8.06
N ARG A 198 -22.78 5.67 -7.92
CA ARG A 198 -22.30 6.52 -9.02
C ARG A 198 -21.58 5.74 -10.14
N PHE A 199 -20.84 4.70 -9.79
CA PHE A 199 -20.10 3.87 -10.73
C PHE A 199 -20.36 2.38 -10.44
N SER A 200 -20.35 1.56 -11.47
CA SER A 200 -20.56 0.10 -11.32
C SER A 200 -19.40 -0.57 -10.57
N SER A 201 -18.16 -0.20 -10.87
CA SER A 201 -16.94 -0.87 -10.36
C SER A 201 -16.12 -0.03 -9.38
N LEU A 202 -16.50 1.23 -9.12
CA LEU A 202 -15.80 2.13 -8.22
C LEU A 202 -16.74 2.64 -7.14
N GLY A 203 -16.22 2.73 -5.92
CA GLY A 203 -16.78 3.52 -4.84
C GLY A 203 -16.12 4.88 -4.76
N VAL A 204 -16.82 5.84 -4.19
CA VAL A 204 -16.34 7.19 -3.96
C VAL A 204 -16.59 7.56 -2.50
N ILE A 205 -15.58 8.04 -1.82
CA ILE A 205 -15.74 8.74 -0.55
C ILE A 205 -15.99 10.19 -0.92
N GLU A 206 -17.19 10.68 -0.61
CA GLU A 206 -17.60 12.06 -0.84
C GLU A 206 -17.18 12.93 0.32
N ASP A 207 -16.73 14.13 0.03
CA ASP A 207 -16.40 15.16 1.05
C ASP A 207 -15.44 14.61 2.12
N ALA A 208 -14.30 14.06 1.67
CA ALA A 208 -13.29 13.52 2.56
C ALA A 208 -12.89 14.53 3.64
N SER A 209 -12.66 14.04 4.85
CA SER A 209 -12.27 14.85 5.99
C SER A 209 -11.06 15.72 5.68
N LYS A 210 -11.17 17.02 6.04
CA LYS A 210 -10.14 18.04 5.78
C LYS A 210 -9.57 18.52 7.09
N ARG A 211 -8.31 18.19 7.33
CA ARG A 211 -7.58 18.79 8.44
C ARG A 211 -7.17 20.23 8.09
N PRO A 212 -7.17 21.16 9.05
CA PRO A 212 -6.60 22.49 8.84
C PRO A 212 -5.11 22.39 8.48
N LEU A 213 -4.63 23.21 7.52
CA LEU A 213 -3.22 23.27 7.19
C LEU A 213 -2.34 23.59 8.39
N SER A 214 -2.80 24.46 9.29
CA SER A 214 -2.08 24.80 10.52
C SER A 214 -1.83 23.60 11.45
N GLU A 215 -2.76 22.65 11.50
CA GLU A 215 -2.56 21.40 12.28
C GLU A 215 -1.49 20.52 11.65
N LEU A 216 -1.50 20.41 10.32
CA LEU A 216 -0.48 19.68 9.56
C LEU A 216 0.90 20.34 9.71
N ASP A 217 0.97 21.68 9.63
CA ASP A 217 2.21 22.43 9.80
C ASP A 217 2.80 22.19 11.19
N SER A 218 1.99 22.32 12.23
CA SER A 218 2.44 22.08 13.60
C SER A 218 2.96 20.64 13.80
N PHE A 219 2.33 19.68 13.15
CA PHE A 219 2.78 18.29 13.20
C PHE A 219 4.09 18.07 12.44
N PHE A 220 4.28 18.72 11.28
CA PHE A 220 5.54 18.64 10.56
C PHE A 220 6.70 19.31 11.29
N ASP A 221 6.45 20.46 11.92
CA ASP A 221 7.45 21.16 12.78
C ASP A 221 7.87 20.27 13.95
N GLU A 222 6.91 19.57 14.56
CA GLU A 222 7.19 18.59 15.61
C GLU A 222 8.05 17.42 15.09
N LEU A 223 7.70 16.84 13.95
CA LEU A 223 8.49 15.75 13.36
C LEU A 223 9.91 16.23 12.99
N GLU A 224 10.06 17.46 12.45
CA GLU A 224 11.39 18.03 12.17
C GLU A 224 12.22 18.19 13.44
N SER A 225 11.59 18.66 14.51
CA SER A 225 12.25 18.81 15.81
C SER A 225 12.69 17.45 16.36
N LEU A 226 11.83 16.41 16.28
CA LEU A 226 12.18 15.06 16.69
C LEU A 226 13.34 14.48 15.88
N PHE A 227 13.31 14.65 14.55
CA PHE A 227 14.39 14.15 13.68
C PHE A 227 15.73 14.91 13.84
N ALA A 228 15.71 16.10 14.42
CA ALA A 228 16.92 16.87 14.73
C ALA A 228 17.60 16.40 16.02
N LEU A 229 16.91 15.63 16.87
CA LEU A 229 17.48 15.09 18.10
C LEU A 229 18.52 14.01 17.77
N PRO A 230 19.70 14.03 18.43
CA PRO A 230 20.74 13.00 18.25
C PRO A 230 20.26 11.58 18.59
N ASP A 231 19.39 11.48 19.60
CA ASP A 231 18.89 10.22 20.16
C ASP A 231 17.40 9.98 19.81
N CYS A 232 16.97 10.37 18.62
CA CYS A 232 15.60 10.10 18.17
C CYS A 232 15.42 8.60 17.92
N HIS A 233 14.48 7.99 18.64
CA HIS A 233 14.13 6.59 18.49
C HIS A 233 12.82 6.41 17.70
N LYS A 234 12.64 5.20 17.16
CA LYS A 234 11.38 4.82 16.46
C LYS A 234 10.16 5.02 17.36
N SER A 235 10.27 4.76 18.67
CA SER A 235 9.20 4.96 19.65
C SER A 235 8.69 6.40 19.72
N ASP A 236 9.57 7.38 19.56
CA ASP A 236 9.23 8.80 19.62
C ASP A 236 8.38 9.20 18.42
N ILE A 237 8.77 8.71 17.25
CA ILE A 237 8.01 8.89 16.00
C ILE A 237 6.64 8.21 16.07
N VAL A 238 6.58 6.96 16.59
CA VAL A 238 5.31 6.24 16.77
C VAL A 238 4.40 6.98 17.74
N THR A 239 4.93 7.56 18.81
CA THR A 239 4.17 8.35 19.78
C THR A 239 3.59 9.62 19.15
N ALA A 240 4.38 10.35 18.38
CA ALA A 240 3.92 11.52 17.63
C ALA A 240 2.81 11.15 16.62
N LEU A 241 3.01 10.05 15.89
CA LEU A 241 2.01 9.53 14.93
C LEU A 241 0.70 9.14 15.61
N LYS A 242 0.74 8.44 16.77
CA LYS A 242 -0.46 8.05 17.54
C LYS A 242 -1.24 9.27 18.05
N ARG A 243 -0.56 10.34 18.41
CA ARG A 243 -1.21 11.58 18.83
C ARG A 243 -1.90 12.28 17.66
N PHE A 244 -1.25 12.31 16.49
CA PHE A 244 -1.78 12.94 15.30
C PHE A 244 -2.89 12.12 14.62
N LEU A 245 -2.76 10.79 14.63
CA LEU A 245 -3.70 9.83 14.07
C LEU A 245 -4.26 8.95 15.21
N PRO A 246 -5.36 9.32 15.88
CA PRO A 246 -5.87 8.59 17.04
C PRO A 246 -6.18 7.11 16.79
N ASN A 247 -6.51 6.74 15.55
CA ASN A 247 -6.81 5.36 15.13
C ASN A 247 -5.56 4.60 14.69
N PHE A 248 -4.36 5.17 14.85
CA PHE A 248 -3.11 4.50 14.48
C PHE A 248 -2.71 3.45 15.54
N GLU A 249 -3.00 2.20 15.26
CA GLU A 249 -2.64 1.06 16.12
C GLU A 249 -1.38 0.37 15.61
N HIS A 250 -0.22 0.85 16.04
CA HIS A 250 1.06 0.24 15.69
C HIS A 250 1.45 -0.82 16.72
N VAL A 251 1.67 -2.05 16.25
CA VAL A 251 2.20 -3.17 17.03
C VAL A 251 3.59 -3.53 16.49
N GLU A 252 4.61 -3.39 17.32
CA GLU A 252 6.00 -3.73 16.97
C GLU A 252 6.25 -5.21 17.18
N LYS A 253 6.66 -5.94 16.14
CA LYS A 253 7.05 -7.35 16.18
C LYS A 253 8.57 -7.56 16.00
N GLY A 254 9.33 -6.48 15.82
CA GLY A 254 10.80 -6.52 15.69
C GLY A 254 11.31 -7.04 14.33
N LYS A 255 10.44 -7.36 13.38
CA LYS A 255 10.82 -7.83 12.04
C LYS A 255 10.26 -6.91 10.97
N ASN A 256 11.07 -6.55 9.99
CA ASN A 256 10.74 -5.70 8.87
C ASN A 256 10.64 -6.51 7.57
N LEU A 257 9.82 -6.04 6.62
CA LEU A 257 9.67 -6.63 5.28
C LEU A 257 11.01 -6.75 4.55
N ASP A 258 11.89 -5.76 4.68
CA ASP A 258 13.20 -5.72 4.00
C ASP A 258 14.15 -6.84 4.46
N GLN A 259 13.89 -7.48 5.59
CA GLN A 259 14.70 -8.61 6.09
C GLN A 259 14.33 -9.95 5.46
N LYS A 260 13.20 -10.00 4.72
CA LYS A 260 12.68 -11.22 4.07
C LYS A 260 12.74 -11.18 2.54
N MET A 261 13.13 -10.04 1.98
CA MET A 261 13.41 -9.85 0.57
C MET A 261 14.90 -10.09 0.32
#